data_885bfce6dd2142c4760cee8c12f1229a
#
_entry.id   885bfce6dd2142c4760cee8c12f1229a
#
_cell.length_a   1.000
_cell.length_b   1.000
_cell.length_c   1.000
_cell.angle_alpha   90.00
_cell.angle_beta   90.00
_cell.angle_gamma   90.00
#
_symmetry.space_group_name_H-M   'P 1'
#
loop_
_entity.id
_entity.type
_entity.pdbx_description
1 polymer ?
#
loop_
_entity_poly.entity_id
_entity_poly.type
_entity_poly.pdbx_seq_one_letter_code
_entity_poly.pdbx_strand_id
1 'polypeptide(L)'
;MDDRLWRWSAVDLAQAIAARRVSSREATASALARLEAVNPSINAVVDVLADAAMDAAAAADAAVARGDALGPLHGVPVTVKINVDYAGRPTTTGVVAFKDDIAAADSPPIASWRASGAVIIGRTNVPAFCARFFTDNDLHGRTLNPWDAGLTPGGSSGGAAAAVATGIGAIAHGTDRAGSIRYPAYACGVVGLRPSFGRVAVYSANPSVEATLASQLMSVQGPLARSVADVRLGLQGMMRGDARDPWWVPAPMFDAPAGRPLRVALFEGTAGAAIDPIVAASVQRAAAWLAQAGCIVERAEPPSFTELADMFFSMVKTEEGEGTSRAIERLGDDALRRARAGTMARATKYTLEEYVVALGRRTAILRQWQAFLETYDVLLLPVSYRLPLPIDEDQKGNDAVARMIEAHAPMLAVSMLGLPSLAMPTGTEGTSPTGVQIVSGRFKEALCLRVGEMIEAACPPATPIDPATAP
;
A
#
# COMPACT_ATOMS: atom_id res chain seq x y z
N MET A 1 2.31 33.66 -4.46
CA MET A 1 1.78 32.33 -4.10
C MET A 1 2.95 31.38 -3.96
N ASP A 2 2.88 30.41 -3.06
CA ASP A 2 3.98 29.44 -2.91
C ASP A 2 4.04 28.58 -4.18
N ASP A 3 5.12 28.72 -4.96
CA ASP A 3 5.32 27.98 -6.22
C ASP A 3 5.46 26.47 -6.00
N ARG A 4 5.47 26.03 -4.74
CA ARG A 4 5.64 24.63 -4.33
C ARG A 4 4.32 23.93 -4.05
N LEU A 5 3.35 24.00 -5.00
CA LEU A 5 2.06 23.30 -4.88
C LEU A 5 2.21 21.78 -4.68
N TRP A 6 3.33 21.19 -5.09
CA TRP A 6 3.66 19.81 -4.81
C TRP A 6 3.78 19.46 -3.31
N ARG A 7 3.94 20.47 -2.43
CA ARG A 7 3.94 20.28 -0.97
C ARG A 7 2.55 20.22 -0.37
N TRP A 8 1.54 20.70 -1.08
CA TRP A 8 0.17 20.76 -0.58
C TRP A 8 -0.43 19.36 -0.44
N SER A 9 -1.39 19.21 0.47
CA SER A 9 -2.18 17.99 0.57
C SER A 9 -3.11 17.84 -0.65
N ALA A 10 -3.55 16.62 -0.92
CA ALA A 10 -4.56 16.39 -1.97
C ALA A 10 -5.88 17.10 -1.65
N VAL A 11 -6.25 17.12 -0.37
CA VAL A 11 -7.45 17.81 0.12
C VAL A 11 -7.36 19.30 -0.16
N ASP A 12 -6.23 19.96 0.19
CA ASP A 12 -6.04 21.39 -0.04
C ASP A 12 -6.02 21.73 -1.53
N LEU A 13 -5.36 20.89 -2.36
CA LEU A 13 -5.35 21.05 -3.82
C LEU A 13 -6.76 20.95 -4.40
N ALA A 14 -7.52 19.90 -4.05
CA ALA A 14 -8.88 19.70 -4.56
C ALA A 14 -9.79 20.89 -4.20
N GLN A 15 -9.71 21.37 -2.95
CA GLN A 15 -10.47 22.54 -2.49
C GLN A 15 -10.06 23.83 -3.18
N ALA A 16 -8.75 24.05 -3.37
CA ALA A 16 -8.23 25.25 -4.01
C ALA A 16 -8.59 25.31 -5.51
N ILE A 17 -8.54 24.15 -6.20
CA ILE A 17 -8.93 24.02 -7.60
C ILE A 17 -10.45 24.27 -7.77
N ALA A 18 -11.27 23.65 -6.94
CA ALA A 18 -12.72 23.86 -6.97
C ALA A 18 -13.09 25.32 -6.68
N ALA A 19 -12.35 26.00 -5.80
CA ALA A 19 -12.53 27.42 -5.48
C ALA A 19 -11.85 28.38 -6.46
N ARG A 20 -11.22 27.89 -7.54
CA ARG A 20 -10.47 28.67 -8.55
C ARG A 20 -9.33 29.52 -7.96
N ARG A 21 -8.77 29.11 -6.82
CA ARG A 21 -7.58 29.76 -6.20
C ARG A 21 -6.28 29.29 -6.84
N VAL A 22 -6.28 28.07 -7.36
CA VAL A 22 -5.20 27.39 -8.09
C VAL A 22 -5.86 26.66 -9.25
N SER A 23 -5.21 26.59 -10.39
CA SER A 23 -5.64 25.73 -11.51
C SER A 23 -5.08 24.31 -11.37
N SER A 24 -5.76 23.34 -11.97
CA SER A 24 -5.24 21.99 -12.11
C SER A 24 -3.92 21.96 -12.91
N ARG A 25 -3.81 22.84 -13.91
CA ARG A 25 -2.57 22.98 -14.70
C ARG A 25 -1.38 23.43 -13.84
N GLU A 26 -1.57 24.42 -12.95
CA GLU A 26 -0.52 24.88 -12.02
C GLU A 26 -0.12 23.75 -11.05
N ALA A 27 -1.08 23.05 -10.46
CA ALA A 27 -0.83 21.92 -9.56
C ALA A 27 -0.08 20.78 -10.28
N THR A 28 -0.50 20.43 -11.50
CA THR A 28 0.11 19.38 -12.33
C THR A 28 1.51 19.77 -12.77
N ALA A 29 1.70 21.00 -13.25
CA ALA A 29 3.03 21.50 -13.64
C ALA A 29 4.00 21.48 -12.45
N SER A 30 3.55 21.90 -11.25
CA SER A 30 4.36 21.85 -10.03
C SER A 30 4.74 20.41 -9.64
N ALA A 31 3.84 19.44 -9.78
CA ALA A 31 4.12 18.03 -9.50
C ALA A 31 5.07 17.41 -10.55
N LEU A 32 4.93 17.76 -11.83
CA LEU A 32 5.83 17.30 -12.90
C LEU A 32 7.25 17.91 -12.74
N ALA A 33 7.36 19.19 -12.40
CA ALA A 33 8.63 19.81 -12.10
C ALA A 33 9.32 19.15 -10.89
N ARG A 34 8.55 18.79 -9.85
CA ARG A 34 9.08 18.02 -8.71
C ARG A 34 9.55 16.63 -9.14
N LEU A 35 8.78 15.94 -9.98
CA LEU A 35 9.17 14.64 -10.54
C LEU A 35 10.49 14.75 -11.30
N GLU A 36 10.62 15.73 -12.20
CA GLU A 36 11.86 15.95 -12.96
C GLU A 36 13.06 16.23 -12.06
N ALA A 37 12.88 17.00 -11.00
CA ALA A 37 13.94 17.36 -10.07
C ALA A 37 14.46 16.21 -9.20
N VAL A 38 13.58 15.30 -8.72
CA VAL A 38 13.97 14.31 -7.70
C VAL A 38 13.95 12.87 -8.17
N ASN A 39 13.16 12.53 -9.20
CA ASN A 39 13.03 11.15 -9.66
C ASN A 39 14.35 10.54 -10.19
N PRO A 40 15.27 11.30 -10.83
CA PRO A 40 16.56 10.75 -11.23
C PRO A 40 17.39 10.17 -10.07
N SER A 41 17.20 10.68 -8.84
CA SER A 41 17.93 10.21 -7.66
C SER A 41 17.26 9.04 -6.94
N ILE A 42 15.98 8.74 -7.21
CA ILE A 42 15.22 7.69 -6.51
C ILE A 42 14.57 6.66 -7.42
N ASN A 43 14.40 6.95 -8.71
CA ASN A 43 13.76 6.06 -9.69
C ASN A 43 12.40 5.51 -9.23
N ALA A 44 11.55 6.39 -8.72
CA ALA A 44 10.23 6.03 -8.19
C ALA A 44 9.17 5.90 -9.29
N VAL A 45 9.19 6.79 -10.29
CA VAL A 45 8.28 6.83 -11.45
C VAL A 45 9.03 6.39 -12.70
N VAL A 46 8.56 5.35 -13.36
CA VAL A 46 9.25 4.70 -14.50
C VAL A 46 8.52 4.83 -15.84
N ASP A 47 7.31 5.38 -15.82
CA ASP A 47 6.55 5.78 -17.02
C ASP A 47 5.90 7.15 -16.72
N VAL A 48 6.48 8.22 -17.25
CA VAL A 48 6.04 9.60 -17.05
C VAL A 48 4.98 9.95 -18.09
N LEU A 49 3.86 10.52 -17.65
CA LEU A 49 2.69 10.82 -18.48
C LEU A 49 2.46 12.33 -18.65
N ALA A 50 3.55 13.10 -18.84
CA ALA A 50 3.53 14.58 -18.76
C ALA A 50 2.47 15.22 -19.69
N ASP A 51 2.47 14.89 -20.99
CA ASP A 51 1.55 15.48 -21.96
C ASP A 51 0.09 15.12 -21.64
N ALA A 52 -0.18 13.84 -21.41
CA ALA A 52 -1.52 13.37 -21.07
C ALA A 52 -2.03 13.95 -19.74
N ALA A 53 -1.12 14.17 -18.78
CA ALA A 53 -1.45 14.81 -17.51
C ALA A 53 -1.80 16.31 -17.69
N MET A 54 -1.04 17.03 -18.51
CA MET A 54 -1.33 18.44 -18.80
C MET A 54 -2.63 18.61 -19.59
N ASP A 55 -2.96 17.71 -20.51
CA ASP A 55 -4.23 17.69 -21.21
C ASP A 55 -5.41 17.42 -20.26
N ALA A 56 -5.26 16.43 -19.36
CA ALA A 56 -6.26 16.12 -18.34
C ALA A 56 -6.45 17.29 -17.36
N ALA A 57 -5.37 17.98 -16.97
CA ALA A 57 -5.42 19.15 -16.12
C ALA A 57 -6.15 20.32 -16.80
N ALA A 58 -5.89 20.55 -18.10
CA ALA A 58 -6.61 21.56 -18.88
C ALA A 58 -8.13 21.25 -18.97
N ALA A 59 -8.48 19.97 -19.15
CA ALA A 59 -9.87 19.54 -19.17
C ALA A 59 -10.54 19.74 -17.79
N ALA A 60 -9.80 19.49 -16.70
CA ALA A 60 -10.28 19.74 -15.33
C ALA A 60 -10.55 21.23 -15.10
N ASP A 61 -9.63 22.13 -15.50
CA ASP A 61 -9.84 23.58 -15.39
C ASP A 61 -11.05 24.05 -16.22
N ALA A 62 -11.23 23.51 -17.43
CA ALA A 62 -12.38 23.82 -18.25
C ALA A 62 -13.71 23.36 -17.61
N ALA A 63 -13.74 22.21 -16.91
CA ALA A 63 -14.91 21.73 -16.18
C ALA A 63 -15.26 22.68 -15.01
N VAL A 64 -14.26 23.13 -14.25
CA VAL A 64 -14.46 24.15 -13.19
C VAL A 64 -15.03 25.45 -13.78
N ALA A 65 -14.51 25.88 -14.94
CA ALA A 65 -14.97 27.11 -15.61
C ALA A 65 -16.44 27.01 -16.05
N ARG A 66 -16.89 25.84 -16.51
CA ARG A 66 -18.30 25.57 -16.89
C ARG A 66 -19.23 25.44 -15.70
N GLY A 67 -18.72 25.20 -14.48
CA GLY A 67 -19.51 24.91 -13.29
C GLY A 67 -20.04 23.47 -13.26
N ASP A 68 -19.31 22.53 -13.87
CA ASP A 68 -19.66 21.09 -13.87
C ASP A 68 -19.60 20.53 -12.43
N ALA A 69 -20.31 19.42 -12.18
CA ALA A 69 -20.18 18.68 -10.94
C ALA A 69 -18.78 18.05 -10.83
N LEU A 70 -18.05 18.36 -9.76
CA LEU A 70 -16.67 17.94 -9.58
C LEU A 70 -16.58 16.68 -8.74
N GLY A 71 -15.71 15.74 -9.14
CA GLY A 71 -15.38 14.58 -8.33
C GLY A 71 -14.42 14.92 -7.16
N PRO A 72 -14.27 14.02 -6.19
CA PRO A 72 -13.49 14.30 -4.97
C PRO A 72 -11.99 14.55 -5.20
N LEU A 73 -11.43 14.03 -6.29
CA LEU A 73 -10.02 14.19 -6.69
C LEU A 73 -9.84 15.15 -7.87
N HIS A 74 -10.83 15.99 -8.13
CA HIS A 74 -10.85 16.83 -9.33
C HIS A 74 -9.60 17.71 -9.46
N GLY A 75 -8.84 17.48 -10.54
CA GLY A 75 -7.61 18.22 -10.86
C GLY A 75 -6.39 17.88 -10.02
N VAL A 76 -6.47 16.93 -9.09
CA VAL A 76 -5.37 16.57 -8.19
C VAL A 76 -4.36 15.65 -8.90
N PRO A 77 -3.04 15.98 -8.91
CA PRO A 77 -2.01 15.13 -9.48
C PRO A 77 -1.74 13.90 -8.61
N VAL A 78 -1.84 12.71 -9.22
CA VAL A 78 -1.64 11.40 -8.57
C VAL A 78 -0.73 10.51 -9.39
N THR A 79 -0.18 9.46 -8.76
CA THR A 79 0.57 8.40 -9.45
C THR A 79 -0.10 7.04 -9.31
N VAL A 80 0.11 6.15 -10.27
CA VAL A 80 -0.46 4.80 -10.24
C VAL A 80 0.64 3.74 -10.39
N LYS A 81 0.44 2.60 -9.78
CA LYS A 81 1.41 1.50 -9.81
C LYS A 81 1.42 0.83 -11.20
N ILE A 82 2.61 0.51 -11.74
CA ILE A 82 2.77 0.01 -13.11
C ILE A 82 2.23 -1.43 -13.33
N ASN A 83 1.82 -2.10 -12.27
CA ASN A 83 1.26 -3.46 -12.35
C ASN A 83 -0.26 -3.49 -12.59
N VAL A 84 -0.91 -2.35 -12.77
CA VAL A 84 -2.33 -2.27 -13.13
C VAL A 84 -2.49 -1.73 -14.54
N ASP A 85 -3.54 -2.19 -15.22
CA ASP A 85 -3.80 -1.82 -16.60
C ASP A 85 -4.15 -0.34 -16.71
N TYR A 86 -3.41 0.35 -17.55
CA TYR A 86 -3.65 1.71 -18.00
C TYR A 86 -3.80 1.67 -19.53
N ALA A 87 -4.97 2.01 -20.05
CA ALA A 87 -5.30 1.90 -21.47
C ALA A 87 -4.24 2.55 -22.36
N GLY A 88 -3.76 1.81 -23.37
CA GLY A 88 -2.75 2.26 -24.31
C GLY A 88 -1.29 2.23 -23.80
N ARG A 89 -1.05 1.69 -22.60
CA ARG A 89 0.29 1.54 -22.01
C ARG A 89 0.59 0.10 -21.60
N PRO A 90 1.87 -0.32 -21.59
CA PRO A 90 2.22 -1.69 -21.24
C PRO A 90 2.04 -1.94 -19.74
N THR A 91 1.43 -3.08 -19.37
CA THR A 91 1.34 -3.54 -17.97
C THR A 91 2.53 -4.43 -17.63
N THR A 92 3.70 -3.81 -17.42
CA THR A 92 4.98 -4.53 -17.35
C THR A 92 5.16 -5.38 -16.10
N THR A 93 4.55 -5.02 -14.98
CA THR A 93 4.78 -5.65 -13.65
C THR A 93 6.28 -5.79 -13.30
N GLY A 94 7.15 -4.91 -13.83
CA GLY A 94 8.60 -4.98 -13.67
C GLY A 94 9.30 -6.12 -14.43
N VAL A 95 8.63 -6.74 -15.40
CA VAL A 95 9.12 -7.91 -16.15
C VAL A 95 9.49 -7.50 -17.58
N VAL A 96 10.72 -7.78 -17.99
CA VAL A 96 11.24 -7.43 -19.33
C VAL A 96 10.37 -8.00 -20.45
N ALA A 97 9.87 -9.22 -20.29
CA ALA A 97 9.04 -9.88 -21.29
C ALA A 97 7.67 -9.20 -21.52
N PHE A 98 7.21 -8.37 -20.58
CA PHE A 98 5.92 -7.68 -20.65
C PHE A 98 6.04 -6.20 -21.06
N LYS A 99 7.22 -5.78 -21.50
CA LYS A 99 7.47 -4.37 -21.90
C LYS A 99 6.56 -3.86 -23.02
N ASP A 100 6.04 -4.75 -23.86
CA ASP A 100 5.17 -4.47 -24.98
C ASP A 100 3.73 -4.99 -24.79
N ASP A 101 3.35 -5.41 -23.57
CA ASP A 101 2.02 -5.94 -23.24
C ASP A 101 1.03 -4.79 -22.99
N ILE A 102 0.53 -4.21 -24.08
CA ILE A 102 -0.30 -3.01 -24.07
C ILE A 102 -1.71 -3.32 -23.55
N ALA A 103 -2.12 -2.66 -22.48
CA ALA A 103 -3.46 -2.79 -21.93
C ALA A 103 -4.52 -2.17 -22.86
N ALA A 104 -5.59 -2.94 -23.15
CA ALA A 104 -6.70 -2.48 -23.98
C ALA A 104 -7.68 -1.55 -23.26
N ALA A 105 -7.72 -1.62 -21.92
CA ALA A 105 -8.63 -0.84 -21.09
C ALA A 105 -8.01 -0.52 -19.73
N ASP A 106 -8.54 0.50 -19.06
CA ASP A 106 -8.14 0.82 -17.69
C ASP A 106 -8.66 -0.26 -16.71
N SER A 107 -7.82 -0.59 -15.72
CA SER A 107 -8.25 -1.33 -14.54
C SER A 107 -9.25 -0.51 -13.70
N PRO A 108 -10.11 -1.15 -12.88
CA PRO A 108 -11.14 -0.45 -12.12
C PRO A 108 -10.64 0.73 -11.27
N PRO A 109 -9.52 0.65 -10.51
CA PRO A 109 -9.04 1.78 -9.72
C PRO A 109 -8.57 2.96 -10.59
N ILE A 110 -7.97 2.70 -11.76
CA ILE A 110 -7.58 3.74 -12.72
C ILE A 110 -8.82 4.44 -13.27
N ALA A 111 -9.81 3.67 -13.74
CA ALA A 111 -11.07 4.19 -14.23
C ALA A 111 -11.82 4.99 -13.16
N SER A 112 -11.81 4.51 -11.90
CA SER A 112 -12.44 5.18 -10.76
C SER A 112 -11.76 6.51 -10.43
N TRP A 113 -10.43 6.56 -10.39
CA TRP A 113 -9.69 7.80 -10.15
C TRP A 113 -9.89 8.82 -11.27
N ARG A 114 -9.88 8.39 -12.54
CA ARG A 114 -10.20 9.27 -13.67
C ARG A 114 -11.63 9.84 -13.55
N ALA A 115 -12.61 8.98 -13.22
CA ALA A 115 -13.99 9.40 -13.01
C ALA A 115 -14.14 10.34 -11.78
N SER A 116 -13.24 10.24 -10.80
CA SER A 116 -13.15 11.14 -9.66
C SER A 116 -12.41 12.46 -9.98
N GLY A 117 -11.95 12.62 -11.23
CA GLY A 117 -11.27 13.81 -11.73
C GLY A 117 -9.77 13.88 -11.42
N ALA A 118 -9.14 12.81 -10.97
CA ALA A 118 -7.71 12.77 -10.71
C ALA A 118 -6.87 12.91 -11.99
N VAL A 119 -5.75 13.61 -11.90
CA VAL A 119 -4.77 13.76 -12.98
C VAL A 119 -3.60 12.81 -12.75
N ILE A 120 -3.49 11.77 -13.58
CA ILE A 120 -2.43 10.75 -13.44
C ILE A 120 -1.16 11.24 -14.13
N ILE A 121 -0.12 11.57 -13.34
CA ILE A 121 1.13 12.15 -13.84
C ILE A 121 2.21 11.12 -14.19
N GLY A 122 2.05 9.87 -13.75
CA GLY A 122 3.02 8.83 -14.02
C GLY A 122 2.72 7.51 -13.33
N ARG A 123 3.50 6.48 -13.71
CA ARG A 123 3.37 5.11 -13.21
C ARG A 123 4.60 4.71 -12.42
N THR A 124 4.38 4.18 -11.22
CA THR A 124 5.43 3.91 -10.22
C THR A 124 6.01 2.51 -10.32
N ASN A 125 7.29 2.40 -9.99
CA ASN A 125 8.08 1.17 -10.06
C ASN A 125 7.63 0.08 -9.08
N VAL A 126 7.92 -1.17 -9.44
CA VAL A 126 7.63 -2.39 -8.68
C VAL A 126 8.76 -3.41 -8.86
N PRO A 127 8.95 -4.39 -7.97
CA PRO A 127 9.79 -5.55 -8.28
C PRO A 127 9.11 -6.45 -9.32
N ALA A 128 9.89 -7.28 -10.02
CA ALA A 128 9.37 -8.23 -10.99
C ALA A 128 8.23 -9.08 -10.39
N PHE A 129 7.12 -9.21 -11.13
CA PHE A 129 5.87 -9.89 -10.72
C PHE A 129 5.25 -9.34 -9.41
N CYS A 130 5.67 -8.18 -8.90
CA CYS A 130 5.29 -7.67 -7.58
C CYS A 130 5.58 -8.65 -6.43
N ALA A 131 6.59 -9.51 -6.56
CA ALA A 131 6.80 -10.68 -5.70
C ALA A 131 7.99 -10.57 -4.74
N ARG A 132 8.48 -9.36 -4.47
CA ARG A 132 9.52 -9.06 -3.45
C ARG A 132 9.10 -7.90 -2.55
N PHE A 133 9.70 -7.83 -1.36
CA PHE A 133 9.60 -6.68 -0.44
C PHE A 133 10.64 -5.57 -0.74
N PHE A 134 11.30 -5.66 -1.88
CA PHE A 134 12.34 -4.77 -2.39
C PHE A 134 11.96 -4.35 -3.80
N THR A 135 11.94 -3.05 -4.07
CA THR A 135 11.54 -2.53 -5.39
C THR A 135 12.75 -2.40 -6.30
N ASP A 136 13.01 -3.47 -7.04
CA ASP A 136 14.10 -3.62 -7.99
C ASP A 136 13.71 -4.62 -9.08
N ASN A 137 14.06 -4.35 -10.34
CA ASN A 137 13.81 -5.24 -11.48
C ASN A 137 14.73 -4.92 -12.66
N ASP A 138 14.92 -5.89 -13.55
CA ASP A 138 15.83 -5.75 -14.72
C ASP A 138 15.30 -4.81 -15.81
N LEU A 139 14.00 -4.46 -15.82
CA LEU A 139 13.41 -3.59 -16.85
C LEU A 139 13.60 -2.10 -16.53
N HIS A 140 13.39 -1.72 -15.28
CA HIS A 140 13.35 -0.32 -14.84
C HIS A 140 14.45 0.03 -13.83
N GLY A 141 15.14 -0.97 -13.31
CA GLY A 141 16.13 -0.80 -12.25
C GLY A 141 15.52 -0.61 -10.85
N ARG A 142 16.36 -0.23 -9.90
CA ARG A 142 16.06 -0.10 -8.48
C ARG A 142 15.44 1.25 -8.14
N THR A 143 14.42 1.22 -7.29
CA THR A 143 13.95 2.42 -6.57
C THR A 143 14.70 2.55 -5.25
N LEU A 144 15.22 3.71 -4.95
CA LEU A 144 15.91 4.02 -3.70
C LEU A 144 14.95 4.58 -2.65
N ASN A 145 15.25 4.30 -1.38
CA ASN A 145 14.52 4.89 -0.27
C ASN A 145 14.95 6.37 -0.12
N PRO A 146 14.00 7.32 -0.09
CA PRO A 146 14.33 8.75 -0.01
C PRO A 146 14.97 9.18 1.31
N TRP A 147 14.85 8.39 2.38
CA TRP A 147 15.48 8.67 3.68
C TRP A 147 16.94 8.19 3.74
N ASP A 148 17.22 7.05 3.13
CA ASP A 148 18.54 6.41 3.13
C ASP A 148 18.64 5.43 1.97
N ALA A 149 19.55 5.68 1.04
CA ALA A 149 19.75 4.83 -0.14
C ALA A 149 20.24 3.40 0.19
N GLY A 150 20.76 3.17 1.41
CA GLY A 150 21.14 1.85 1.92
C GLY A 150 19.96 1.01 2.43
N LEU A 151 18.78 1.61 2.58
CA LEU A 151 17.55 0.94 3.01
C LEU A 151 16.65 0.66 1.81
N THR A 152 15.79 -0.38 1.93
CA THR A 152 14.74 -0.62 0.94
C THR A 152 13.63 0.44 1.05
N PRO A 153 13.04 0.92 -0.06
CA PRO A 153 11.79 1.69 -0.02
C PRO A 153 10.58 0.79 0.27
N GLY A 154 10.82 -0.48 0.59
CA GLY A 154 9.80 -1.50 0.68
C GLY A 154 9.39 -2.04 -0.70
N GLY A 155 8.45 -2.97 -0.69
CA GLY A 155 7.88 -3.62 -1.89
C GLY A 155 6.54 -4.30 -1.57
N SER A 156 5.75 -4.47 -2.59
CA SER A 156 5.99 -4.20 -4.01
C SER A 156 5.59 -2.80 -4.48
N SER A 157 5.02 -1.92 -3.62
CA SER A 157 4.66 -0.53 -3.99
C SER A 157 5.74 0.49 -3.54
N GLY A 158 7.02 0.13 -3.59
CA GLY A 158 8.11 1.00 -3.14
C GLY A 158 8.24 2.27 -3.97
N GLY A 159 8.05 2.19 -5.29
CA GLY A 159 8.00 3.37 -6.14
C GLY A 159 6.87 4.33 -5.76
N ALA A 160 5.68 3.81 -5.40
CA ALA A 160 4.55 4.61 -4.95
C ALA A 160 4.85 5.35 -3.63
N ALA A 161 5.41 4.65 -2.64
CA ALA A 161 5.77 5.24 -1.36
C ALA A 161 6.88 6.28 -1.49
N ALA A 162 7.94 5.98 -2.25
CA ALA A 162 9.05 6.91 -2.50
C ALA A 162 8.58 8.18 -3.25
N ALA A 163 7.68 8.03 -4.24
CA ALA A 163 7.09 9.16 -4.96
C ALA A 163 6.34 10.10 -4.01
N VAL A 164 5.43 9.57 -3.20
CA VAL A 164 4.65 10.36 -2.23
C VAL A 164 5.55 10.99 -1.18
N ALA A 165 6.51 10.24 -0.65
CA ALA A 165 7.44 10.73 0.38
C ALA A 165 8.28 11.93 -0.12
N THR A 166 8.51 12.03 -1.42
CA THR A 166 9.27 13.13 -2.03
C THR A 166 8.40 14.20 -2.65
N GLY A 167 7.07 14.08 -2.62
CA GLY A 167 6.15 15.06 -3.20
C GLY A 167 5.87 14.87 -4.69
N ILE A 168 6.24 13.75 -5.27
CA ILE A 168 5.83 13.38 -6.64
C ILE A 168 4.38 12.88 -6.58
N GLY A 169 3.44 13.78 -6.89
CA GLY A 169 2.02 13.54 -6.69
C GLY A 169 1.57 13.61 -5.22
N ALA A 170 0.32 13.92 -5.01
CA ALA A 170 -0.24 14.05 -3.65
C ALA A 170 -0.66 12.69 -3.07
N ILE A 171 -1.15 11.79 -3.94
CA ILE A 171 -1.57 10.42 -3.60
C ILE A 171 -0.97 9.46 -4.62
N ALA A 172 -0.60 8.26 -4.17
CA ALA A 172 -0.20 7.16 -5.03
C ALA A 172 -1.13 5.95 -4.85
N HIS A 173 -1.39 5.23 -5.96
CA HIS A 173 -2.05 3.92 -5.93
C HIS A 173 -1.04 2.83 -5.60
N GLY A 174 -1.43 1.88 -4.76
CA GLY A 174 -0.70 0.67 -4.45
C GLY A 174 -1.57 -0.59 -4.47
N THR A 175 -0.92 -1.75 -4.42
CA THR A 175 -1.57 -3.06 -4.26
C THR A 175 -0.98 -3.78 -3.05
N ASP A 176 -1.78 -4.55 -2.30
CA ASP A 176 -1.32 -5.25 -1.10
C ASP A 176 -1.89 -6.67 -1.04
N ARG A 177 -1.02 -7.68 -1.18
CA ARG A 177 -1.32 -9.08 -0.93
C ARG A 177 -0.64 -9.58 0.34
N ALA A 178 0.61 -9.16 0.56
CA ALA A 178 1.45 -9.61 1.67
C ALA A 178 2.00 -8.44 2.52
N GLY A 179 1.42 -7.23 2.40
CA GLY A 179 1.93 -6.01 3.02
C GLY A 179 2.46 -5.00 2.01
N SER A 180 2.20 -5.18 0.71
CA SER A 180 2.82 -4.35 -0.35
C SER A 180 2.32 -2.91 -0.47
N ILE A 181 1.37 -2.45 0.35
CA ILE A 181 1.08 -1.03 0.63
C ILE A 181 1.73 -0.66 1.96
N ARG A 182 1.50 -1.47 2.99
CA ARG A 182 1.85 -1.17 4.38
C ARG A 182 3.35 -1.13 4.62
N TYR A 183 4.10 -2.10 4.08
CA TYR A 183 5.56 -2.13 4.22
C TYR A 183 6.25 -0.95 3.51
N PRO A 184 5.95 -0.62 2.23
CA PRO A 184 6.47 0.60 1.61
C PRO A 184 6.07 1.88 2.34
N ALA A 185 4.84 2.00 2.81
CA ALA A 185 4.41 3.15 3.61
C ALA A 185 5.25 3.29 4.89
N TYR A 186 5.48 2.19 5.60
CA TYR A 186 6.37 2.12 6.76
C TYR A 186 7.81 2.50 6.41
N ALA A 187 8.38 1.91 5.35
CA ALA A 187 9.76 2.11 4.97
C ALA A 187 10.06 3.54 4.47
N CYS A 188 9.07 4.22 3.90
CA CYS A 188 9.21 5.59 3.40
C CYS A 188 8.57 6.65 4.31
N GLY A 189 8.04 6.29 5.49
CA GLY A 189 7.48 7.23 6.47
C GLY A 189 6.24 7.97 5.96
N VAL A 190 5.37 7.28 5.23
CA VAL A 190 4.09 7.79 4.73
C VAL A 190 2.91 6.95 5.22
N VAL A 191 1.70 7.44 5.01
CA VAL A 191 0.47 6.73 5.38
C VAL A 191 0.05 5.81 4.23
N GLY A 192 -0.27 4.53 4.54
CA GLY A 192 -0.72 3.59 3.51
C GLY A 192 -1.89 2.75 4.00
N LEU A 193 -2.99 2.75 3.24
CA LEU A 193 -4.20 2.00 3.59
C LEU A 193 -4.35 0.75 2.71
N ARG A 194 -4.29 -0.41 3.35
CA ARG A 194 -4.85 -1.66 2.85
C ARG A 194 -6.34 -1.66 3.19
N PRO A 195 -7.27 -1.51 2.22
CA PRO A 195 -8.71 -1.59 2.51
C PRO A 195 -9.16 -3.04 2.72
N SER A 196 -10.41 -3.21 3.14
CA SER A 196 -11.08 -4.51 3.20
C SER A 196 -11.11 -5.18 1.83
N PHE A 197 -10.92 -6.50 1.79
CA PHE A 197 -11.18 -7.28 0.60
C PHE A 197 -12.61 -7.03 0.09
N GLY A 198 -12.74 -6.72 -1.21
CA GLY A 198 -13.99 -6.34 -1.86
C GLY A 198 -14.38 -4.86 -1.76
N ARG A 199 -13.60 -4.00 -1.07
CA ARG A 199 -13.88 -2.55 -0.99
C ARG A 199 -13.58 -1.82 -2.28
N VAL A 200 -12.47 -2.12 -2.91
CA VAL A 200 -12.03 -1.57 -4.20
C VAL A 200 -12.11 -2.68 -5.24
N ALA A 201 -12.77 -2.41 -6.34
CA ALA A 201 -12.90 -3.39 -7.41
C ALA A 201 -11.53 -3.71 -8.05
N VAL A 202 -11.30 -4.99 -8.33
CA VAL A 202 -10.06 -5.52 -8.91
C VAL A 202 -10.39 -6.29 -10.19
N TYR A 203 -9.72 -5.91 -11.28
CA TYR A 203 -9.79 -6.61 -12.56
C TYR A 203 -8.55 -6.28 -13.39
N SER A 204 -8.01 -7.27 -14.08
CA SER A 204 -7.00 -7.08 -15.14
C SER A 204 -7.55 -7.61 -16.45
N ALA A 205 -7.37 -6.86 -17.51
CA ALA A 205 -7.79 -7.25 -18.86
C ALA A 205 -6.81 -8.24 -19.51
N ASN A 206 -5.65 -8.50 -18.89
CA ASN A 206 -4.70 -9.48 -19.39
C ASN A 206 -5.24 -10.90 -19.17
N PRO A 207 -5.74 -11.59 -20.22
CA PRO A 207 -6.64 -12.73 -20.05
C PRO A 207 -5.92 -14.05 -19.83
N SER A 208 -4.59 -14.07 -19.74
CA SER A 208 -3.88 -15.33 -19.84
C SER A 208 -4.05 -16.25 -18.62
N VAL A 209 -4.29 -15.72 -17.41
CA VAL A 209 -4.52 -16.53 -16.21
C VAL A 209 -5.27 -15.73 -15.14
N GLU A 210 -6.42 -16.20 -14.71
CA GLU A 210 -7.07 -15.69 -13.51
C GLU A 210 -6.22 -15.90 -12.26
N ALA A 211 -6.27 -14.96 -11.32
CA ALA A 211 -5.59 -15.11 -10.05
C ALA A 211 -6.13 -16.31 -9.28
N THR A 212 -5.25 -17.04 -8.60
CA THR A 212 -5.65 -18.18 -7.75
C THR A 212 -6.53 -17.73 -6.58
N LEU A 213 -7.32 -18.63 -6.00
CA LEU A 213 -8.32 -18.29 -4.97
C LEU A 213 -7.70 -17.59 -3.76
N ALA A 214 -6.60 -18.10 -3.22
CA ALA A 214 -5.90 -17.44 -2.11
C ALA A 214 -5.40 -16.06 -2.51
N SER A 215 -4.86 -15.90 -3.72
CA SER A 215 -4.43 -14.61 -4.24
C SER A 215 -5.61 -13.63 -4.36
N GLN A 216 -6.78 -14.07 -4.85
CA GLN A 216 -7.99 -13.25 -4.91
C GLN A 216 -8.41 -12.80 -3.51
N LEU A 217 -8.52 -13.73 -2.55
CA LEU A 217 -9.01 -13.45 -1.18
C LEU A 217 -8.07 -12.55 -0.35
N MET A 218 -6.79 -12.47 -0.71
CA MET A 218 -5.77 -11.73 0.04
C MET A 218 -5.36 -10.41 -0.62
N SER A 219 -5.59 -10.25 -1.94
CA SER A 219 -5.14 -9.07 -2.68
C SER A 219 -6.16 -7.95 -2.62
N VAL A 220 -5.67 -6.73 -2.41
CA VAL A 220 -6.46 -5.50 -2.45
C VAL A 220 -5.67 -4.38 -3.10
N GLN A 221 -6.38 -3.31 -3.48
CA GLN A 221 -5.79 -2.08 -3.99
C GLN A 221 -6.16 -0.93 -3.07
N GLY A 222 -5.25 0.02 -2.86
CA GLY A 222 -5.50 1.13 -1.95
C GLY A 222 -4.50 2.27 -2.10
N PRO A 223 -4.75 3.40 -1.42
CA PRO A 223 -3.94 4.61 -1.52
C PRO A 223 -2.76 4.63 -0.55
N LEU A 224 -1.70 5.33 -0.98
CA LEU A 224 -0.63 5.85 -0.14
C LEU A 224 -0.63 7.38 -0.25
N ALA A 225 -0.45 8.08 0.86
CA ALA A 225 -0.38 9.54 0.88
C ALA A 225 0.45 10.04 2.07
N ARG A 226 0.67 11.35 2.17
CA ARG A 226 1.40 11.94 3.29
C ARG A 226 0.54 12.15 4.53
N SER A 227 -0.79 12.20 4.38
CA SER A 227 -1.72 12.40 5.49
C SER A 227 -2.87 11.39 5.47
N VAL A 228 -3.50 11.20 6.63
CA VAL A 228 -4.68 10.34 6.76
C VAL A 228 -5.86 10.90 5.96
N ALA A 229 -6.02 12.22 5.91
CA ALA A 229 -7.05 12.90 5.13
C ALA A 229 -6.90 12.63 3.62
N ASP A 230 -5.67 12.67 3.10
CA ASP A 230 -5.40 12.35 1.69
C ASP A 230 -5.62 10.88 1.37
N VAL A 231 -5.26 9.96 2.29
CA VAL A 231 -5.56 8.52 2.16
C VAL A 231 -7.08 8.29 2.12
N ARG A 232 -7.85 8.96 2.98
CA ARG A 232 -9.32 8.92 2.97
C ARG A 232 -9.86 9.37 1.60
N LEU A 233 -9.38 10.50 1.09
CA LEU A 233 -9.78 11.06 -0.19
C LEU A 233 -9.43 10.11 -1.35
N GLY A 234 -8.22 9.54 -1.34
CA GLY A 234 -7.77 8.55 -2.32
C GLY A 234 -8.64 7.29 -2.33
N LEU A 235 -9.00 6.77 -1.14
CA LEU A 235 -9.90 5.63 -1.03
C LEU A 235 -11.30 5.95 -1.59
N GLN A 236 -11.87 7.09 -1.22
CA GLN A 236 -13.18 7.52 -1.72
C GLN A 236 -13.20 7.56 -3.27
N GLY A 237 -12.12 8.04 -3.88
CA GLY A 237 -11.97 8.04 -5.34
C GLY A 237 -11.89 6.64 -5.97
N MET A 238 -11.50 5.59 -5.21
CA MET A 238 -11.37 4.22 -5.70
C MET A 238 -12.61 3.34 -5.50
N MET A 239 -13.57 3.75 -4.69
CA MET A 239 -14.68 2.89 -4.23
C MET A 239 -15.77 2.63 -5.28
N ARG A 240 -15.64 3.17 -6.48
CA ARG A 240 -16.59 2.89 -7.56
C ARG A 240 -16.56 1.42 -7.94
N GLY A 241 -17.74 0.79 -8.04
CA GLY A 241 -17.89 -0.59 -8.47
C GLY A 241 -17.55 -0.82 -9.93
N ASP A 242 -17.16 -2.05 -10.23
CA ASP A 242 -16.96 -2.55 -11.58
C ASP A 242 -17.58 -3.95 -11.69
N ALA A 243 -18.47 -4.16 -12.63
CA ALA A 243 -19.21 -5.43 -12.80
C ALA A 243 -18.27 -6.61 -13.19
N ARG A 244 -17.04 -6.33 -13.59
CA ARG A 244 -16.04 -7.35 -13.91
C ARG A 244 -15.38 -7.97 -12.66
N ASP A 245 -15.52 -7.32 -11.47
CA ASP A 245 -15.08 -7.90 -10.20
C ASP A 245 -16.24 -8.55 -9.45
N PRO A 246 -16.30 -9.90 -9.37
CA PRO A 246 -17.36 -10.60 -8.67
C PRO A 246 -17.28 -10.45 -7.13
N TRP A 247 -16.17 -9.97 -6.61
CA TRP A 247 -15.93 -9.81 -5.18
C TRP A 247 -16.23 -8.40 -4.66
N TRP A 248 -16.44 -7.43 -5.54
CA TRP A 248 -16.73 -6.08 -5.12
C TRP A 248 -18.04 -5.97 -4.32
N VAL A 249 -17.98 -5.24 -3.20
CA VAL A 249 -19.11 -5.04 -2.29
C VAL A 249 -19.47 -3.56 -2.23
N PRO A 250 -20.74 -3.15 -2.52
CA PRO A 250 -21.20 -1.78 -2.44
C PRO A 250 -21.39 -1.33 -0.97
N ALA A 251 -20.35 -1.45 -0.17
CA ALA A 251 -20.42 -1.07 1.24
C ALA A 251 -20.15 0.44 1.40
N PRO A 252 -21.04 1.21 2.04
CA PRO A 252 -20.77 2.60 2.35
C PRO A 252 -19.62 2.74 3.36
N MET A 253 -18.97 3.90 3.36
CA MET A 253 -17.98 4.24 4.37
C MET A 253 -18.72 4.98 5.49
N PHE A 254 -19.01 4.25 6.57
CA PHE A 254 -19.64 4.84 7.75
C PHE A 254 -18.61 5.59 8.59
N ASP A 255 -19.03 6.67 9.22
CA ASP A 255 -18.18 7.37 10.18
C ASP A 255 -17.88 6.48 11.40
N ALA A 256 -16.73 6.73 12.01
CA ALA A 256 -16.39 6.08 13.27
C ALA A 256 -17.41 6.48 14.37
N PRO A 257 -17.73 5.56 15.30
CA PRO A 257 -18.69 5.86 16.38
C PRO A 257 -18.30 7.12 17.14
N ALA A 258 -19.27 8.01 17.34
CA ALA A 258 -19.12 9.19 18.19
C ALA A 258 -19.70 8.91 19.60
N GLY A 259 -19.25 9.68 20.59
CA GLY A 259 -19.86 9.71 21.93
C GLY A 259 -19.36 8.67 22.93
N ARG A 260 -18.39 7.81 22.58
CA ARG A 260 -17.69 6.93 23.52
C ARG A 260 -16.19 6.87 23.21
N PRO A 261 -15.35 6.56 24.21
CA PRO A 261 -13.95 6.23 23.97
C PRO A 261 -13.81 5.02 23.02
N LEU A 262 -12.84 5.08 22.09
CA LEU A 262 -12.47 3.93 21.28
C LEU A 262 -11.67 2.94 22.14
N ARG A 263 -11.93 1.65 21.97
CA ARG A 263 -11.17 0.57 22.60
C ARG A 263 -10.11 0.06 21.64
N VAL A 264 -8.86 0.13 22.07
CA VAL A 264 -7.68 -0.26 21.28
C VAL A 264 -7.05 -1.49 21.92
N ALA A 265 -7.03 -2.60 21.19
CA ALA A 265 -6.21 -3.74 21.55
C ALA A 265 -4.74 -3.43 21.19
N LEU A 266 -3.84 -3.51 22.15
CA LEU A 266 -2.40 -3.37 21.93
C LEU A 266 -1.76 -4.75 21.84
N PHE A 267 -1.20 -5.07 20.68
CA PHE A 267 -0.42 -6.29 20.45
C PHE A 267 1.00 -5.94 20.04
N GLU A 268 1.95 -6.25 20.89
CA GLU A 268 3.35 -5.90 20.68
C GLU A 268 4.13 -6.97 19.90
N GLY A 269 3.55 -8.15 19.74
CA GLY A 269 4.10 -9.31 19.04
C GLY A 269 3.91 -10.60 19.83
N THR A 270 4.09 -11.74 19.17
CA THR A 270 3.98 -13.08 19.78
C THR A 270 5.10 -13.31 20.79
N ALA A 271 4.81 -14.03 21.85
CA ALA A 271 5.82 -14.43 22.82
C ALA A 271 6.99 -15.17 22.13
N GLY A 272 8.21 -14.71 22.36
CA GLY A 272 9.43 -15.25 21.74
C GLY A 272 9.78 -14.69 20.36
N ALA A 273 8.96 -13.82 19.76
CA ALA A 273 9.33 -13.13 18.52
C ALA A 273 10.51 -12.16 18.76
N ALA A 274 11.49 -12.18 17.86
CA ALA A 274 12.63 -11.26 17.91
C ALA A 274 12.20 -9.87 17.37
N ILE A 275 11.72 -9.00 18.27
CA ILE A 275 11.26 -7.65 17.91
C ILE A 275 12.37 -6.66 18.19
N ASP A 276 12.67 -5.80 17.23
CA ASP A 276 13.59 -4.69 17.41
C ASP A 276 13.09 -3.75 18.53
N PRO A 277 13.95 -3.40 19.51
CA PRO A 277 13.56 -2.54 20.62
C PRO A 277 13.00 -1.17 20.18
N ILE A 278 13.49 -0.63 19.05
CA ILE A 278 13.00 0.65 18.48
C ILE A 278 11.57 0.46 17.95
N VAL A 279 11.30 -0.67 17.30
CA VAL A 279 9.95 -1.02 16.83
C VAL A 279 9.00 -1.15 18.02
N ALA A 280 9.39 -1.89 19.06
CA ALA A 280 8.59 -2.03 20.27
C ALA A 280 8.31 -0.68 20.93
N ALA A 281 9.33 0.17 21.07
CA ALA A 281 9.19 1.53 21.61
C ALA A 281 8.24 2.41 20.76
N SER A 282 8.27 2.25 19.43
CA SER A 282 7.39 3.00 18.51
C SER A 282 5.91 2.61 18.70
N VAL A 283 5.62 1.32 18.91
CA VAL A 283 4.27 0.83 19.22
C VAL A 283 3.79 1.36 20.57
N GLN A 284 4.63 1.35 21.59
CA GLN A 284 4.32 1.90 22.92
C GLN A 284 4.05 3.41 22.88
N ARG A 285 4.84 4.18 22.07
CA ARG A 285 4.58 5.63 21.89
C ARG A 285 3.21 5.86 21.27
N ALA A 286 2.87 5.13 20.20
CA ALA A 286 1.56 5.25 19.57
C ALA A 286 0.42 4.89 20.54
N ALA A 287 0.57 3.85 21.34
CA ALA A 287 -0.37 3.46 22.39
C ALA A 287 -0.56 4.58 23.44
N ALA A 288 0.52 5.21 23.87
CA ALA A 288 0.48 6.33 24.81
C ALA A 288 -0.23 7.56 24.22
N TRP A 289 0.02 7.91 22.96
CA TRP A 289 -0.69 9.00 22.26
C TRP A 289 -2.19 8.73 22.16
N LEU A 290 -2.59 7.50 21.86
CA LEU A 290 -4.00 7.12 21.79
C LEU A 290 -4.67 7.19 23.18
N ALA A 291 -3.99 6.77 24.24
CA ALA A 291 -4.49 6.92 25.60
C ALA A 291 -4.66 8.40 25.98
N GLN A 292 -3.71 9.26 25.64
CA GLN A 292 -3.80 10.71 25.82
C GLN A 292 -4.94 11.34 25.00
N ALA A 293 -5.24 10.80 23.82
CA ALA A 293 -6.37 11.20 22.98
C ALA A 293 -7.73 10.66 23.50
N GLY A 294 -7.75 9.98 24.63
CA GLY A 294 -8.97 9.48 25.29
C GLY A 294 -9.40 8.08 24.88
N CYS A 295 -8.54 7.31 24.20
CA CYS A 295 -8.82 5.89 23.92
C CYS A 295 -8.57 5.03 25.17
N ILE A 296 -9.30 3.91 25.28
CA ILE A 296 -9.04 2.84 26.24
C ILE A 296 -8.08 1.86 25.58
N VAL A 297 -6.82 1.83 26.01
CA VAL A 297 -5.78 0.96 25.43
C VAL A 297 -5.53 -0.22 26.36
N GLU A 298 -5.73 -1.44 25.88
CA GLU A 298 -5.59 -2.67 26.66
C GLU A 298 -4.70 -3.66 25.89
N ARG A 299 -3.78 -4.34 26.57
CA ARG A 299 -3.00 -5.42 25.96
C ARG A 299 -3.90 -6.61 25.67
N ALA A 300 -3.92 -7.05 24.41
CA ALA A 300 -4.70 -8.19 24.01
C ALA A 300 -4.05 -8.89 22.81
N GLU A 301 -4.04 -10.22 22.82
CA GLU A 301 -3.51 -11.04 21.75
C GLU A 301 -4.63 -11.39 20.75
N PRO A 302 -4.45 -11.14 19.45
CA PRO A 302 -5.41 -11.53 18.43
C PRO A 302 -5.42 -13.05 18.22
N PRO A 303 -6.57 -13.67 17.92
CA PRO A 303 -6.69 -15.13 17.78
C PRO A 303 -5.80 -15.72 16.68
N SER A 304 -5.11 -16.83 16.96
CA SER A 304 -4.38 -17.65 15.97
C SER A 304 -3.42 -16.85 15.06
N PHE A 305 -2.77 -15.84 15.60
CA PHE A 305 -1.97 -14.88 14.84
C PHE A 305 -0.80 -15.57 14.09
N THR A 306 -0.02 -16.40 14.78
CA THR A 306 1.12 -17.13 14.20
C THR A 306 0.66 -18.10 13.12
N GLU A 307 -0.43 -18.85 13.38
CA GLU A 307 -1.01 -19.78 12.42
C GLU A 307 -1.36 -19.11 11.09
N LEU A 308 -1.92 -17.88 11.13
CA LEU A 308 -2.26 -17.12 9.92
C LEU A 308 -1.02 -16.75 9.11
N ALA A 309 0.06 -16.31 9.79
CA ALA A 309 1.30 -15.96 9.12
C ALA A 309 1.94 -17.18 8.43
N ASP A 310 1.92 -18.36 9.08
CA ASP A 310 2.46 -19.61 8.54
C ASP A 310 1.62 -20.16 7.38
N MET A 311 0.30 -20.02 7.45
CA MET A 311 -0.61 -20.45 6.38
C MET A 311 -0.41 -19.65 5.09
N PHE A 312 0.00 -18.36 5.17
CA PHE A 312 0.04 -17.47 4.02
C PHE A 312 0.83 -18.05 2.85
N PHE A 313 2.12 -18.31 3.05
CA PHE A 313 2.97 -18.82 1.97
C PHE A 313 2.68 -20.29 1.61
N SER A 314 2.15 -21.08 2.53
CA SER A 314 1.74 -22.46 2.27
C SER A 314 0.55 -22.52 1.32
N MET A 315 -0.45 -21.66 1.48
CA MET A 315 -1.56 -21.53 0.54
C MET A 315 -1.08 -21.03 -0.82
N VAL A 316 -0.24 -19.97 -0.85
CA VAL A 316 0.33 -19.43 -2.08
C VAL A 316 1.12 -20.52 -2.83
N LYS A 317 2.02 -21.23 -2.14
CA LYS A 317 2.83 -22.32 -2.73
C LYS A 317 1.98 -23.44 -3.30
N THR A 318 0.88 -23.78 -2.63
CA THR A 318 -0.02 -24.85 -3.04
C THR A 318 -0.77 -24.50 -4.32
N GLU A 319 -1.24 -23.26 -4.43
CA GLU A 319 -2.03 -22.78 -5.57
C GLU A 319 -1.21 -22.38 -6.80
N GLU A 320 -0.01 -21.84 -6.59
CA GLU A 320 0.79 -21.30 -7.70
C GLU A 320 1.10 -22.35 -8.78
N GLY A 321 0.97 -23.64 -8.46
CA GLY A 321 1.11 -24.73 -9.41
C GLY A 321 2.37 -24.63 -10.26
N GLU A 322 2.48 -25.46 -11.29
CA GLU A 322 3.62 -25.44 -12.20
C GLU A 322 3.61 -24.18 -13.11
N GLY A 323 2.43 -23.61 -13.46
CA GLY A 323 2.32 -22.51 -14.42
C GLY A 323 2.96 -21.22 -13.93
N THR A 324 2.55 -20.71 -12.77
CA THR A 324 3.10 -19.47 -12.18
C THR A 324 4.58 -19.65 -11.79
N SER A 325 4.94 -20.81 -11.21
CA SER A 325 6.34 -21.11 -10.88
C SER A 325 7.22 -21.12 -12.13
N ARG A 326 6.81 -21.78 -13.21
CA ARG A 326 7.54 -21.77 -14.50
C ARG A 326 7.62 -20.37 -15.12
N ALA A 327 6.56 -19.57 -15.01
CA ALA A 327 6.59 -18.19 -15.52
C ALA A 327 7.64 -17.35 -14.76
N ILE A 328 7.69 -17.45 -13.43
CA ILE A 328 8.68 -16.74 -12.60
C ILE A 328 10.10 -17.26 -12.89
N GLU A 329 10.30 -18.57 -13.00
CA GLU A 329 11.61 -19.15 -13.35
C GLU A 329 12.10 -18.69 -14.71
N ARG A 330 11.22 -18.64 -15.71
CA ARG A 330 11.57 -18.28 -17.09
C ARG A 330 11.72 -16.78 -17.32
N LEU A 331 10.85 -15.97 -16.72
CA LEU A 331 10.68 -14.55 -17.05
C LEU A 331 11.08 -13.61 -15.91
N GLY A 332 11.24 -14.12 -14.69
CA GLY A 332 11.68 -13.35 -13.53
C GLY A 332 13.16 -13.02 -13.63
N ASP A 333 13.58 -11.97 -12.90
CA ASP A 333 14.99 -11.65 -12.71
C ASP A 333 15.66 -12.59 -11.68
N ASP A 334 16.99 -12.55 -11.63
CA ASP A 334 17.76 -13.40 -10.72
C ASP A 334 17.50 -13.10 -9.25
N ALA A 335 17.24 -11.84 -8.92
CA ALA A 335 16.94 -11.43 -7.56
C ALA A 335 15.60 -12.01 -7.07
N LEU A 336 14.57 -11.99 -7.93
CA LEU A 336 13.29 -12.63 -7.64
C LEU A 336 13.43 -14.15 -7.48
N ARG A 337 14.17 -14.82 -8.37
CA ARG A 337 14.38 -16.27 -8.28
C ARG A 337 15.03 -16.68 -6.96
N ARG A 338 16.07 -15.97 -6.52
CA ARG A 338 16.76 -16.24 -5.22
C ARG A 338 15.84 -16.00 -4.02
N ALA A 339 15.18 -14.83 -3.96
CA ALA A 339 14.27 -14.49 -2.86
C ALA A 339 13.11 -15.49 -2.75
N ARG A 340 12.55 -15.89 -3.91
CA ARG A 340 11.47 -16.87 -3.96
C ARG A 340 11.91 -18.25 -3.49
N ALA A 341 13.09 -18.72 -3.88
CA ALA A 341 13.61 -20.02 -3.43
C ALA A 341 13.64 -20.09 -1.89
N GLY A 342 14.14 -19.05 -1.21
CA GLY A 342 14.15 -18.95 0.24
C GLY A 342 12.74 -18.92 0.85
N THR A 343 11.81 -18.18 0.26
CA THR A 343 10.41 -18.11 0.71
C THR A 343 9.71 -19.46 0.57
N MET A 344 9.86 -20.12 -0.58
CA MET A 344 9.21 -21.40 -0.86
C MET A 344 9.84 -22.57 -0.09
N ALA A 345 11.09 -22.47 0.35
CA ALA A 345 11.73 -23.46 1.21
C ALA A 345 11.02 -23.60 2.57
N ARG A 346 10.49 -22.49 3.12
CA ARG A 346 9.75 -22.50 4.41
C ARG A 346 8.29 -22.92 4.29
N ALA A 347 7.68 -22.72 3.14
CA ALA A 347 6.27 -22.97 2.94
C ALA A 347 6.01 -24.49 2.76
N THR A 348 4.94 -24.98 3.35
CA THR A 348 4.45 -26.36 3.14
C THR A 348 3.56 -26.38 1.90
N LYS A 349 3.79 -27.32 0.99
CA LYS A 349 2.85 -27.59 -0.10
C LYS A 349 1.77 -28.52 0.43
N TYR A 350 0.55 -28.05 0.50
CA TYR A 350 -0.61 -28.85 0.95
C TYR A 350 -1.04 -29.85 -0.12
N THR A 351 -1.55 -30.99 0.31
CA THR A 351 -2.42 -31.85 -0.50
C THR A 351 -3.75 -31.13 -0.76
N LEU A 352 -4.58 -31.64 -1.68
CA LEU A 352 -5.91 -31.07 -1.93
C LEU A 352 -6.77 -31.09 -0.65
N GLU A 353 -6.73 -32.17 0.13
CA GLU A 353 -7.48 -32.28 1.38
C GLU A 353 -7.01 -31.26 2.41
N GLU A 354 -5.71 -31.15 2.65
CA GLU A 354 -5.14 -30.14 3.56
C GLU A 354 -5.46 -28.71 3.12
N TYR A 355 -5.46 -28.44 1.81
CA TYR A 355 -5.79 -27.13 1.28
C TYR A 355 -7.28 -26.78 1.53
N VAL A 356 -8.20 -27.71 1.31
CA VAL A 356 -9.63 -27.52 1.62
C VAL A 356 -9.84 -27.26 3.11
N VAL A 357 -9.14 -28.02 3.98
CA VAL A 357 -9.16 -27.81 5.43
C VAL A 357 -8.61 -26.43 5.79
N ALA A 358 -7.50 -26.00 5.17
CA ALA A 358 -6.90 -24.68 5.39
C ALA A 358 -7.85 -23.52 5.01
N LEU A 359 -8.61 -23.63 3.90
CA LEU A 359 -9.66 -22.66 3.54
C LEU A 359 -10.75 -22.57 4.61
N GLY A 360 -11.22 -23.72 5.10
CA GLY A 360 -12.18 -23.78 6.19
C GLY A 360 -11.62 -23.16 7.49
N ARG A 361 -10.38 -23.48 7.82
CA ARG A 361 -9.67 -22.95 8.99
C ARG A 361 -9.51 -21.45 8.93
N ARG A 362 -9.10 -20.89 7.76
CA ARG A 362 -9.06 -19.44 7.53
C ARG A 362 -10.40 -18.78 7.88
N THR A 363 -11.50 -19.34 7.43
CA THR A 363 -12.84 -18.80 7.71
C THR A 363 -13.18 -18.86 9.20
N ALA A 364 -12.82 -19.95 9.89
CA ALA A 364 -13.02 -20.09 11.33
C ALA A 364 -12.22 -19.03 12.12
N ILE A 365 -10.97 -18.80 11.75
CA ILE A 365 -10.14 -17.77 12.38
C ILE A 365 -10.69 -16.35 12.08
N LEU A 366 -11.16 -16.08 10.86
CA LEU A 366 -11.80 -14.80 10.53
C LEU A 366 -13.00 -14.51 11.43
N ARG A 367 -13.84 -15.52 11.75
CA ARG A 367 -14.94 -15.35 12.72
C ARG A 367 -14.44 -14.98 14.12
N GLN A 368 -13.35 -15.62 14.59
CA GLN A 368 -12.74 -15.31 15.87
C GLN A 368 -12.21 -13.86 15.90
N TRP A 369 -11.56 -13.42 14.81
CA TRP A 369 -11.10 -12.04 14.68
C TRP A 369 -12.26 -11.03 14.62
N GLN A 370 -13.34 -11.36 13.95
CA GLN A 370 -14.54 -10.51 13.96
C GLN A 370 -15.10 -10.35 15.38
N ALA A 371 -15.21 -11.43 16.16
CA ALA A 371 -15.64 -11.37 17.54
C ALA A 371 -14.65 -10.57 18.43
N PHE A 372 -13.35 -10.73 18.22
CA PHE A 372 -12.33 -9.92 18.88
C PHE A 372 -12.47 -8.42 18.54
N LEU A 373 -12.72 -8.08 17.26
CA LEU A 373 -12.90 -6.71 16.77
C LEU A 373 -14.33 -6.16 16.99
N GLU A 374 -15.24 -6.90 17.62
CA GLU A 374 -16.46 -6.35 18.26
C GLU A 374 -16.18 -5.92 19.72
N THR A 375 -15.18 -6.53 20.37
CA THR A 375 -14.73 -6.12 21.70
C THR A 375 -13.82 -4.90 21.63
N TYR A 376 -12.94 -4.85 20.63
CA TYR A 376 -12.02 -3.74 20.37
C TYR A 376 -12.36 -3.07 19.05
N ASP A 377 -12.39 -1.74 19.02
CA ASP A 377 -12.64 -1.00 17.76
C ASP A 377 -11.51 -1.19 16.77
N VAL A 378 -10.27 -1.26 17.25
CA VAL A 378 -9.06 -1.50 16.47
C VAL A 378 -8.04 -2.34 17.23
N LEU A 379 -7.14 -2.97 16.45
CA LEU A 379 -5.92 -3.59 16.94
C LEU A 379 -4.73 -2.72 16.48
N LEU A 380 -3.90 -2.28 17.45
CA LEU A 380 -2.63 -1.59 17.22
C LEU A 380 -1.48 -2.58 17.36
N LEU A 381 -0.62 -2.68 16.36
CA LEU A 381 0.51 -3.61 16.32
C LEU A 381 1.64 -3.09 15.41
N PRO A 382 2.86 -3.71 15.43
CA PRO A 382 3.92 -3.37 14.50
C PRO A 382 3.50 -3.60 13.03
N VAL A 383 4.06 -2.83 12.09
CA VAL A 383 4.01 -3.18 10.65
C VAL A 383 4.92 -4.37 10.38
N SER A 384 6.14 -4.30 10.89
CA SER A 384 7.16 -5.35 10.86
C SER A 384 7.85 -5.41 12.22
N TYR A 385 8.38 -6.56 12.62
CA TYR A 385 9.17 -6.68 13.84
C TYR A 385 10.58 -6.10 13.73
N ARG A 386 10.98 -5.65 12.55
CA ARG A 386 12.26 -4.99 12.26
C ARG A 386 12.04 -3.61 11.65
N LEU A 387 13.00 -2.73 11.81
CA LEU A 387 13.12 -1.50 11.04
C LEU A 387 13.18 -1.81 9.54
N PRO A 388 12.95 -0.80 8.65
CA PRO A 388 13.17 -0.97 7.23
C PRO A 388 14.49 -1.67 6.93
N LEU A 389 14.42 -2.72 6.10
CA LEU A 389 15.57 -3.61 5.89
C LEU A 389 16.64 -2.94 5.01
N PRO A 390 17.91 -3.26 5.19
CA PRO A 390 18.94 -2.93 4.22
C PRO A 390 18.60 -3.49 2.84
N ILE A 391 19.02 -2.79 1.78
CA ILE A 391 18.85 -3.30 0.41
C ILE A 391 19.46 -4.70 0.30
N ASP A 392 18.85 -5.53 -0.56
CA ASP A 392 19.29 -6.89 -0.86
C ASP A 392 19.38 -7.85 0.35
N GLU A 393 18.69 -7.55 1.47
CA GLU A 393 18.63 -8.49 2.60
C GLU A 393 18.05 -9.85 2.17
N ASP A 394 17.10 -9.87 1.26
CA ASP A 394 16.51 -11.09 0.69
C ASP A 394 17.43 -11.86 -0.28
N GLN A 395 18.63 -11.32 -0.56
CA GLN A 395 19.66 -11.95 -1.39
C GLN A 395 20.74 -12.67 -0.55
N LYS A 396 20.71 -12.54 0.78
CA LYS A 396 21.71 -13.09 1.72
C LYS A 396 21.47 -14.55 2.12
N GLY A 397 20.66 -15.27 1.32
CA GLY A 397 20.39 -16.70 1.52
C GLY A 397 19.14 -16.99 2.33
N ASN A 398 18.81 -18.28 2.47
CA ASN A 398 17.53 -18.75 3.01
C ASN A 398 17.28 -18.31 4.46
N ASP A 399 18.31 -18.23 5.29
CA ASP A 399 18.15 -17.80 6.69
C ASP A 399 17.79 -16.31 6.80
N ALA A 400 18.33 -15.46 5.91
CA ALA A 400 17.96 -14.05 5.86
C ALA A 400 16.52 -13.88 5.40
N VAL A 401 16.11 -14.61 4.38
CA VAL A 401 14.70 -14.66 3.91
C VAL A 401 13.78 -15.17 5.02
N ALA A 402 14.19 -16.19 5.77
CA ALA A 402 13.45 -16.73 6.90
C ALA A 402 13.19 -15.66 7.97
N ARG A 403 14.24 -14.96 8.42
CA ARG A 403 14.13 -13.88 9.42
C ARG A 403 13.27 -12.71 8.89
N MET A 404 13.36 -12.41 7.59
CA MET A 404 12.52 -11.40 6.96
C MET A 404 11.04 -11.79 7.02
N ILE A 405 10.68 -13.02 6.68
CA ILE A 405 9.30 -13.52 6.71
C ILE A 405 8.76 -13.48 8.15
N GLU A 406 9.55 -13.90 9.14
CA GLU A 406 9.18 -13.82 10.55
C GLU A 406 8.93 -12.36 10.98
N ALA A 407 9.79 -11.44 10.57
CA ALA A 407 9.59 -10.03 10.85
C ALA A 407 8.31 -9.46 10.20
N HIS A 408 7.90 -9.99 9.05
CA HIS A 408 6.70 -9.54 8.33
C HIS A 408 5.41 -10.27 8.75
N ALA A 409 5.46 -11.19 9.72
CA ALA A 409 4.28 -11.91 10.22
C ALA A 409 3.07 -11.01 10.52
N PRO A 410 3.23 -9.79 11.10
CA PRO A 410 2.11 -8.89 11.34
C PRO A 410 1.32 -8.51 10.08
N MET A 411 2.00 -8.31 8.97
CA MET A 411 1.33 -8.00 7.70
C MET A 411 0.68 -9.23 7.06
N LEU A 412 1.36 -10.38 7.13
CA LEU A 412 0.90 -11.65 6.54
C LEU A 412 -0.40 -12.13 7.20
N ALA A 413 -0.48 -12.11 8.54
CA ALA A 413 -1.67 -12.49 9.29
C ALA A 413 -2.90 -11.65 8.90
N VAL A 414 -2.76 -10.33 8.82
CA VAL A 414 -3.84 -9.43 8.41
C VAL A 414 -4.26 -9.66 6.95
N SER A 415 -3.29 -9.91 6.07
CA SER A 415 -3.56 -10.20 4.66
C SER A 415 -4.38 -11.47 4.47
N MET A 416 -4.07 -12.54 5.22
CA MET A 416 -4.81 -13.81 5.20
C MET A 416 -6.30 -13.63 5.45
N LEU A 417 -6.68 -12.66 6.27
CA LEU A 417 -8.07 -12.43 6.65
C LEU A 417 -8.81 -11.44 5.74
N GLY A 418 -8.09 -10.72 4.87
CA GLY A 418 -8.68 -9.68 4.02
C GLY A 418 -9.23 -8.48 4.81
N LEU A 419 -8.67 -8.22 6.00
CA LEU A 419 -9.07 -7.10 6.86
C LEU A 419 -8.44 -5.77 6.42
N PRO A 420 -9.09 -4.63 6.70
CA PRO A 420 -8.51 -3.31 6.47
C PRO A 420 -7.40 -3.04 7.48
N SER A 421 -6.35 -2.36 7.02
CA SER A 421 -5.23 -1.97 7.87
C SER A 421 -4.56 -0.70 7.35
N LEU A 422 -4.29 0.24 8.26
CA LEU A 422 -3.58 1.47 8.00
C LEU A 422 -2.17 1.38 8.56
N ALA A 423 -1.15 1.54 7.71
CA ALA A 423 0.22 1.79 8.17
C ALA A 423 0.38 3.28 8.44
N MET A 424 0.89 3.59 9.63
CA MET A 424 0.97 4.96 10.14
C MET A 424 2.38 5.26 10.64
N PRO A 425 3.07 6.32 10.17
CA PRO A 425 4.37 6.71 10.70
C PRO A 425 4.25 7.20 12.15
N THR A 426 5.31 6.96 12.94
CA THR A 426 5.43 7.39 14.35
C THR A 426 6.72 8.18 14.60
N GLY A 427 7.35 8.67 13.54
CA GLY A 427 8.62 9.40 13.58
C GLY A 427 9.73 8.67 12.87
N THR A 428 10.96 8.99 13.25
CA THR A 428 12.19 8.38 12.71
C THR A 428 13.16 8.02 13.83
N GLU A 429 14.01 7.05 13.57
CA GLU A 429 15.20 6.76 14.36
C GLU A 429 16.42 6.91 13.44
N GLY A 430 17.21 7.97 13.64
CA GLY A 430 18.20 8.39 12.64
C GLY A 430 17.53 8.68 11.30
N THR A 431 17.99 8.02 10.24
CA THR A 431 17.41 8.08 8.89
C THR A 431 16.28 7.08 8.65
N SER A 432 16.01 6.18 9.59
CA SER A 432 15.02 5.11 9.42
C SER A 432 13.65 5.54 9.91
N PRO A 433 12.60 5.56 9.08
CA PRO A 433 11.23 5.76 9.56
C PRO A 433 10.79 4.67 10.54
N THR A 434 9.95 5.05 11.50
CA THR A 434 9.26 4.15 12.43
C THR A 434 7.77 4.24 12.22
N GLY A 435 7.03 3.18 12.52
CA GLY A 435 5.57 3.18 12.32
C GLY A 435 4.87 1.97 12.92
N VAL A 436 3.55 2.07 12.90
CA VAL A 436 2.63 1.04 13.41
C VAL A 436 1.60 0.71 12.34
N GLN A 437 0.89 -0.43 12.50
CA GLN A 437 -0.34 -0.67 11.77
C GLN A 437 -1.54 -0.71 12.69
N ILE A 438 -2.68 -0.25 12.18
CA ILE A 438 -3.98 -0.17 12.83
C ILE A 438 -4.93 -1.05 12.02
N VAL A 439 -5.51 -2.08 12.63
CA VAL A 439 -6.41 -3.03 11.97
C VAL A 439 -7.81 -2.89 12.56
N SER A 440 -8.84 -2.94 11.73
CA SER A 440 -10.24 -2.95 12.16
C SER A 440 -11.05 -4.07 11.52
N GLY A 441 -12.31 -4.19 11.88
CA GLY A 441 -13.23 -5.15 11.28
C GLY A 441 -13.48 -4.85 9.79
N ARG A 442 -14.01 -5.84 9.07
CA ARG A 442 -14.32 -5.71 7.63
C ARG A 442 -15.23 -4.51 7.38
N PHE A 443 -14.87 -3.71 6.38
CA PHE A 443 -15.55 -2.48 5.97
C PHE A 443 -15.62 -1.39 7.05
N LYS A 444 -14.78 -1.47 8.08
CA LYS A 444 -14.65 -0.46 9.14
C LYS A 444 -13.36 0.39 8.96
N GLU A 445 -12.96 0.71 7.72
CA GLU A 445 -11.78 1.53 7.43
C GLU A 445 -11.81 2.89 8.13
N ALA A 446 -13.01 3.45 8.35
CA ALA A 446 -13.18 4.71 9.06
C ALA A 446 -12.61 4.67 10.49
N LEU A 447 -12.62 3.50 11.17
CA LEU A 447 -11.98 3.33 12.49
C LEU A 447 -10.46 3.39 12.37
N CYS A 448 -9.86 2.71 11.38
CA CYS A 448 -8.42 2.81 11.12
C CYS A 448 -8.00 4.25 10.85
N LEU A 449 -8.76 4.96 10.00
CA LEU A 449 -8.51 6.36 9.66
C LEU A 449 -8.66 7.28 10.89
N ARG A 450 -9.71 7.10 11.70
CA ARG A 450 -9.93 7.90 12.90
C ARG A 450 -8.81 7.74 13.93
N VAL A 451 -8.36 6.52 14.16
CA VAL A 451 -7.20 6.26 15.05
C VAL A 451 -5.91 6.78 14.42
N GLY A 452 -5.76 6.68 13.11
CA GLY A 452 -4.65 7.29 12.38
C GLY A 452 -4.60 8.81 12.54
N GLU A 453 -5.74 9.51 12.45
CA GLU A 453 -5.85 10.97 12.69
C GLU A 453 -5.39 11.36 14.11
N MET A 454 -5.68 10.53 15.13
CA MET A 454 -5.21 10.76 16.49
C MET A 454 -3.68 10.63 16.62
N ILE A 455 -3.10 9.62 15.95
CA ILE A 455 -1.63 9.45 15.90
C ILE A 455 -0.99 10.60 15.11
N GLU A 456 -1.56 10.97 13.95
CA GLU A 456 -1.09 12.08 13.12
C GLU A 456 -1.08 13.41 13.87
N ALA A 457 -2.10 13.67 14.69
CA ALA A 457 -2.16 14.87 15.52
C ALA A 457 -1.04 14.92 16.57
N ALA A 458 -0.60 13.75 17.09
CA ALA A 458 0.49 13.65 18.06
C ALA A 458 1.88 13.65 17.38
N CYS A 459 1.96 13.13 16.16
CA CYS A 459 3.18 13.03 15.37
C CYS A 459 2.88 13.40 13.91
N PRO A 460 2.87 14.69 13.55
CA PRO A 460 2.63 15.15 12.19
C PRO A 460 3.63 14.53 11.20
N PRO A 461 3.23 14.24 9.95
CA PRO A 461 4.10 13.68 8.95
C PRO A 461 5.34 14.54 8.69
N ALA A 462 6.51 13.92 8.62
CA ALA A 462 7.76 14.61 8.27
C ALA A 462 7.94 14.80 6.76
N THR A 463 7.09 14.17 5.93
CA THR A 463 7.10 14.25 4.47
C THR A 463 6.25 15.43 3.96
N PRO A 464 6.52 16.04 2.79
CA PRO A 464 7.52 15.58 1.82
C PRO A 464 8.94 16.02 2.14
N ILE A 465 9.91 15.16 1.82
CA ILE A 465 11.34 15.40 2.01
C ILE A 465 12.07 15.49 0.68
N ASP A 466 13.26 16.07 0.68
CA ASP A 466 14.21 15.90 -0.40
C ASP A 466 14.95 14.58 -0.22
N PRO A 467 15.19 13.80 -1.31
CA PRO A 467 15.91 12.54 -1.20
C PRO A 467 17.29 12.75 -0.59
N ALA A 468 17.69 11.85 0.31
CA ALA A 468 19.07 11.81 0.78
C ALA A 468 19.99 11.62 -0.44
N THR A 469 21.06 12.41 -0.50
CA THR A 469 22.07 12.23 -1.54
C THR A 469 22.72 10.86 -1.35
N ALA A 470 22.80 10.08 -2.44
CA ALA A 470 23.58 8.84 -2.40
C ALA A 470 25.01 9.15 -1.96
N PRO A 471 25.62 8.32 -1.10
CA PRO A 471 26.98 8.52 -0.62
C PRO A 471 28.02 8.49 -1.74
#